data_6eac2c890bc49cb839a2cab8dfb43bb0
#
_entry.id   6eac2c890bc49cb839a2cab8dfb43bb0
#
_cell.length_a   1.000
_cell.length_b   1.000
_cell.length_c   1.000
_cell.angle_alpha   90.00
_cell.angle_beta   90.00
_cell.angle_gamma   90.00
#
_symmetry.space_group_name_H-M   'P 1'
#
loop_
_entity.id
_entity.type
_entity.pdbx_description
1 polymer ?
#
loop_
_entity_poly.entity_id
_entity_poly.type
_entity_poly.pdbx_seq_one_letter_code
_entity_poly.pdbx_strand_id
1 'polypeptide(L)'
;MKIAYPVSFEAQPEGGFTVTFPDFPEAITEGDTIEQARFNAAECLSLVLDVRMEQVDLIPLPLLSEEIEVVEPDAATQAALLVHLTRESEHKSLSELAHALGSSWPAVKKLENPRHSPTIKQLERAAAVLGKRLVLSFDN
;
A
#
# COMPACT_ATOMS: atom_id res chain seq x y z
N MET A 1 -4.49 -7.33 7.95
CA MET A 1 -4.65 -5.92 7.50
C MET A 1 -4.88 -5.91 6.00
N LYS A 2 -5.91 -5.23 5.56
CA LYS A 2 -6.16 -5.02 4.13
C LYS A 2 -5.65 -3.65 3.71
N ILE A 3 -4.85 -3.58 2.65
CA ILE A 3 -4.29 -2.32 2.15
C ILE A 3 -5.25 -1.74 1.12
N ALA A 4 -6.12 -0.85 1.60
CA ALA A 4 -7.08 -0.14 0.76
C ALA A 4 -7.35 1.23 1.38
N TYR A 5 -7.57 2.24 0.56
CA TYR A 5 -7.75 3.61 1.02
C TYR A 5 -8.99 4.25 0.41
N PRO A 6 -9.66 5.14 1.15
CA PRO A 6 -10.83 5.86 0.65
C PRO A 6 -10.50 6.64 -0.61
N VAL A 7 -11.45 6.62 -1.54
CA VAL A 7 -11.35 7.31 -2.83
C VAL A 7 -12.67 8.00 -3.14
N SER A 8 -12.60 9.13 -3.83
CA SER A 8 -13.77 9.87 -4.30
C SER A 8 -13.71 10.02 -5.81
N PHE A 9 -14.82 9.66 -6.47
CA PHE A 9 -15.01 9.83 -7.92
C PHE A 9 -16.06 10.92 -8.13
N GLU A 10 -15.66 12.03 -8.71
CA GLU A 10 -16.55 13.15 -8.97
C GLU A 10 -16.80 13.30 -10.48
N ALA A 11 -18.05 13.14 -10.89
CA ALA A 11 -18.44 13.30 -12.29
C ALA A 11 -18.27 14.76 -12.72
N GLN A 12 -17.66 14.96 -13.89
CA GLN A 12 -17.42 16.30 -14.44
C GLN A 12 -18.51 16.68 -15.45
N PRO A 13 -18.89 17.98 -15.51
CA PRO A 13 -19.95 18.43 -16.43
C PRO A 13 -19.65 18.12 -17.91
N GLU A 14 -18.37 18.16 -18.32
CA GLU A 14 -17.92 17.87 -19.68
C GLU A 14 -17.76 16.37 -19.95
N GLY A 15 -18.02 15.53 -18.97
CA GLY A 15 -17.81 14.10 -19.03
C GLY A 15 -16.55 13.67 -18.29
N GLY A 16 -16.49 12.38 -17.98
CA GLY A 16 -15.39 11.83 -17.20
C GLY A 16 -15.51 12.06 -15.70
N PHE A 17 -14.49 11.63 -14.98
CA PHE A 17 -14.44 11.66 -13.51
C PHE A 17 -13.10 12.18 -13.04
N THR A 18 -13.14 13.04 -12.02
CA THR A 18 -11.96 13.41 -11.24
C THR A 18 -11.88 12.50 -10.03
N VAL A 19 -10.67 12.02 -9.75
CA VAL A 19 -10.40 11.07 -8.65
C VAL A 19 -9.53 11.75 -7.61
N THR A 20 -9.97 11.72 -6.36
CA THR A 20 -9.20 12.25 -5.22
C THR A 20 -9.20 11.24 -4.08
N PHE A 21 -8.22 11.40 -3.17
CA PHE A 21 -8.05 10.52 -2.02
C PHE A 21 -8.00 11.37 -0.76
N PRO A 22 -8.95 11.19 0.19
CA PRO A 22 -8.94 11.99 1.43
C PRO A 22 -7.64 11.86 2.22
N ASP A 23 -7.01 10.69 2.23
CA ASP A 23 -5.79 10.45 2.99
C ASP A 23 -4.52 10.90 2.26
N PHE A 24 -4.60 11.19 0.96
CA PHE A 24 -3.45 11.54 0.13
C PHE A 24 -3.81 12.75 -0.75
N PRO A 25 -3.68 13.99 -0.22
CA PRO A 25 -4.05 15.20 -0.98
C PRO A 25 -3.28 15.37 -2.29
N GLU A 26 -2.07 14.80 -2.38
CA GLU A 26 -1.25 14.86 -3.60
C GLU A 26 -1.72 13.88 -4.68
N ALA A 27 -2.57 12.90 -4.32
CA ALA A 27 -3.04 11.88 -5.25
C ALA A 27 -4.30 12.38 -5.96
N ILE A 28 -4.13 12.83 -7.19
CA ILE A 28 -5.22 13.30 -8.04
C ILE A 28 -5.05 12.69 -9.43
N THR A 29 -6.10 12.11 -9.94
CA THR A 29 -6.11 11.56 -11.31
C THR A 29 -7.50 11.71 -11.91
N GLU A 30 -7.72 11.16 -13.09
CA GLU A 30 -8.99 11.25 -13.80
C GLU A 30 -9.17 10.04 -14.72
N GLY A 31 -10.36 9.88 -15.24
CA GLY A 31 -10.68 8.88 -16.24
C GLY A 31 -11.93 9.26 -17.02
N ASP A 32 -12.02 8.86 -18.28
CA ASP A 32 -13.17 9.17 -19.14
C ASP A 32 -14.40 8.36 -18.76
N THR A 33 -14.21 7.15 -18.25
CA THR A 33 -15.27 6.27 -17.76
C THR A 33 -14.98 5.93 -16.30
N ILE A 34 -15.99 5.40 -15.60
CA ILE A 34 -15.79 4.99 -14.21
C ILE A 34 -14.79 3.83 -14.11
N GLU A 35 -14.80 2.92 -15.07
CA GLU A 35 -13.84 1.80 -15.10
C GLU A 35 -12.41 2.30 -15.27
N GLN A 36 -12.21 3.26 -16.19
CA GLN A 36 -10.91 3.88 -16.41
C GLN A 36 -10.47 4.68 -15.18
N ALA A 37 -11.40 5.40 -14.56
CA ALA A 37 -11.12 6.18 -13.35
C ALA A 37 -10.66 5.26 -12.21
N ARG A 38 -11.30 4.09 -12.06
CA ARG A 38 -10.90 3.11 -11.02
C ARG A 38 -9.52 2.52 -11.31
N PHE A 39 -9.24 2.20 -12.55
CA PHE A 39 -7.91 1.71 -12.95
C PHE A 39 -6.84 2.77 -12.67
N ASN A 40 -7.09 4.00 -13.09
CA ASN A 40 -6.14 5.12 -12.89
C ASN A 40 -6.00 5.46 -11.40
N ALA A 41 -7.06 5.28 -10.60
CA ALA A 41 -7.00 5.48 -9.16
C ALA A 41 -6.01 4.51 -8.50
N ALA A 42 -6.07 3.24 -8.87
CA ALA A 42 -5.16 2.22 -8.33
C ALA A 42 -3.71 2.53 -8.71
N GLU A 43 -3.45 2.93 -9.95
CA GLU A 43 -2.10 3.31 -10.39
C GLU A 43 -1.59 4.55 -9.65
N CYS A 44 -2.44 5.57 -9.54
CA CYS A 44 -2.09 6.81 -8.84
C CYS A 44 -1.75 6.54 -7.39
N LEU A 45 -2.58 5.75 -6.71
CA LEU A 45 -2.34 5.37 -5.31
C LEU A 45 -1.02 4.61 -5.16
N SER A 46 -0.75 3.66 -6.05
CA SER A 46 0.50 2.88 -6.00
C SER A 46 1.72 3.77 -6.12
N LEU A 47 1.68 4.75 -7.04
CA LEU A 47 2.78 5.69 -7.23
C LEU A 47 2.99 6.59 -6.02
N VAL A 48 1.92 7.13 -5.45
CA VAL A 48 1.99 8.01 -4.28
C VAL A 48 2.54 7.26 -3.07
N LEU A 49 2.09 6.03 -2.85
CA LEU A 49 2.57 5.20 -1.75
C LEU A 49 4.06 4.86 -1.92
N ASP A 50 4.49 4.53 -3.15
CA ASP A 50 5.91 4.27 -3.43
C ASP A 50 6.76 5.50 -3.11
N VAL A 51 6.35 6.68 -3.55
CA VAL A 51 7.07 7.93 -3.28
C VAL A 51 7.13 8.22 -1.78
N ARG A 52 6.03 8.06 -1.06
CA ARG A 52 6.01 8.28 0.39
C ARG A 52 6.94 7.33 1.13
N MET A 53 6.96 6.05 0.74
CA MET A 53 7.88 5.08 1.35
C MET A 53 9.34 5.41 1.05
N GLU A 54 9.64 5.84 -0.17
CA GLU A 54 11.00 6.23 -0.57
C GLU A 54 11.49 7.46 0.21
N GLN A 55 10.62 8.45 0.40
CA GLN A 55 10.93 9.69 1.12
C GLN A 55 10.77 9.57 2.64
N VAL A 56 10.36 8.41 3.12
CA VAL A 56 10.09 8.14 4.55
C VAL A 56 9.02 9.09 5.10
N ASP A 57 8.04 9.45 4.26
CA ASP A 57 6.90 10.25 4.67
C ASP A 57 5.86 9.41 5.41
N LEU A 58 5.04 10.07 6.21
CA LEU A 58 3.98 9.41 6.95
C LEU A 58 2.96 8.76 6.00
N ILE A 59 2.62 7.50 6.28
CA ILE A 59 1.56 6.77 5.57
C ILE A 59 0.49 6.41 6.59
N PRO A 60 -0.74 6.92 6.43
CA PRO A 60 -1.81 6.58 7.37
C PRO A 60 -2.19 5.11 7.28
N LEU A 61 -2.60 4.54 8.42
CA LEU A 61 -3.13 3.17 8.45
C LEU A 61 -4.43 3.14 7.64
N PRO A 62 -4.66 2.04 6.87
CA PRO A 62 -5.91 1.90 6.15
C PRO A 62 -7.08 1.74 7.14
N LEU A 63 -8.02 2.69 7.09
CA LEU A 63 -9.25 2.63 7.87
C LEU A 63 -10.38 2.26 6.93
N LEU A 64 -10.88 1.04 7.06
CA LEU A 64 -11.93 0.53 6.19
C LEU A 64 -13.30 0.81 6.80
N SER A 65 -14.21 1.32 5.97
CA SER A 65 -15.62 1.49 6.30
C SER A 65 -16.43 0.95 5.13
N GLU A 66 -17.50 0.23 5.41
CA GLU A 66 -18.39 -0.29 4.37
C GLU A 66 -19.14 0.81 3.63
N GLU A 67 -19.23 2.00 4.24
CA GLU A 67 -19.95 3.14 3.67
C GLU A 67 -19.11 3.97 2.68
N ILE A 68 -17.81 3.72 2.61
CA ILE A 68 -16.88 4.52 1.80
C ILE A 68 -16.23 3.62 0.76
N GLU A 69 -16.26 4.07 -0.50
CA GLU A 69 -15.55 3.36 -1.56
C GLU A 69 -14.05 3.42 -1.31
N VAL A 70 -13.36 2.30 -1.52
CA VAL A 70 -11.92 2.18 -1.33
C VAL A 70 -11.27 1.64 -2.59
N VAL A 71 -9.98 1.93 -2.74
CA VAL A 71 -9.14 1.41 -3.82
C VAL A 71 -7.92 0.74 -3.21
N GLU A 72 -7.53 -0.38 -3.81
CA GLU A 72 -6.32 -1.11 -3.43
C GLU A 72 -5.18 -0.75 -4.40
N PRO A 73 -3.96 -0.52 -3.89
CA PRO A 73 -2.81 -0.38 -4.77
C PRO A 73 -2.44 -1.74 -5.38
N ASP A 74 -1.46 -1.76 -6.28
CA ASP A 74 -1.01 -3.02 -6.86
C ASP A 74 -0.41 -3.96 -5.78
N ALA A 75 -0.29 -5.24 -6.14
CA ALA A 75 0.15 -6.26 -5.19
C ALA A 75 1.56 -6.02 -4.64
N ALA A 76 2.46 -5.50 -5.46
CA ALA A 76 3.83 -5.19 -5.01
C ALA A 76 3.84 -4.10 -3.95
N THR A 77 3.02 -3.06 -4.14
CA THR A 77 2.86 -1.99 -3.15
C THR A 77 2.20 -2.50 -1.88
N GLN A 78 1.18 -3.36 -2.01
CA GLN A 78 0.54 -3.99 -0.86
C GLN A 78 1.56 -4.78 -0.03
N ALA A 79 2.39 -5.58 -0.68
CA ALA A 79 3.41 -6.38 0.01
C ALA A 79 4.38 -5.51 0.81
N ALA A 80 4.91 -4.45 0.18
CA ALA A 80 5.83 -3.53 0.85
C ALA A 80 5.17 -2.82 2.03
N LEU A 81 3.93 -2.36 1.86
CA LEU A 81 3.18 -1.68 2.92
C LEU A 81 2.81 -2.60 4.07
N LEU A 82 2.46 -3.86 3.80
CA LEU A 82 2.17 -4.81 4.87
C LEU A 82 3.37 -4.94 5.82
N VAL A 83 4.57 -5.06 5.27
CA VAL A 83 5.78 -5.13 6.10
C VAL A 83 6.00 -3.80 6.83
N HIS A 84 5.96 -2.70 6.11
CA HIS A 84 6.23 -1.36 6.65
C HIS A 84 5.26 -0.99 7.79
N LEU A 85 3.96 -1.05 7.53
CA LEU A 85 2.94 -0.65 8.49
C LEU A 85 2.90 -1.60 9.69
N THR A 86 3.07 -2.90 9.48
CA THR A 86 3.10 -3.87 10.58
C THR A 86 4.33 -3.64 11.46
N ARG A 87 5.49 -3.42 10.84
CA ARG A 87 6.72 -3.12 11.59
C ARG A 87 6.55 -1.87 12.44
N GLU A 88 6.00 -0.80 11.87
CA GLU A 88 5.75 0.44 12.62
C GLU A 88 4.73 0.24 13.74
N SER A 89 3.67 -0.50 13.47
CA SER A 89 2.64 -0.80 14.49
C SER A 89 3.21 -1.59 15.67
N GLU A 90 4.21 -2.43 15.42
CA GLU A 90 4.89 -3.21 16.45
C GLU A 90 6.06 -2.45 17.06
N HIS A 91 6.24 -1.18 16.70
CA HIS A 91 7.31 -0.30 17.20
C HIS A 91 8.71 -0.88 17.00
N LYS A 92 8.93 -1.53 15.84
CA LYS A 92 10.23 -2.11 15.48
C LYS A 92 10.97 -1.22 14.49
N SER A 93 12.27 -1.06 14.69
CA SER A 93 13.13 -0.44 13.71
C SER A 93 13.48 -1.42 12.59
N LEU A 94 13.99 -0.90 11.47
CA LEU A 94 14.50 -1.76 10.40
C LEU A 94 15.63 -2.66 10.90
N SER A 95 16.50 -2.12 11.77
CA SER A 95 17.59 -2.91 12.37
C SER A 95 17.08 -4.03 13.25
N GLU A 96 16.03 -3.78 14.03
CA GLU A 96 15.41 -4.82 14.87
C GLU A 96 14.78 -5.91 14.02
N LEU A 97 14.09 -5.53 12.94
CA LEU A 97 13.52 -6.51 12.02
C LEU A 97 14.61 -7.32 11.33
N ALA A 98 15.70 -6.67 10.89
CA ALA A 98 16.85 -7.35 10.28
C ALA A 98 17.45 -8.38 11.25
N HIS A 99 17.65 -7.99 12.50
CA HIS A 99 18.17 -8.89 13.52
C HIS A 99 17.25 -10.11 13.73
N ALA A 100 15.95 -9.87 13.85
CA ALA A 100 14.95 -10.94 14.04
C ALA A 100 14.93 -11.93 12.86
N LEU A 101 15.18 -11.43 11.65
CA LEU A 101 15.21 -12.25 10.44
C LEU A 101 16.57 -12.90 10.18
N GLY A 102 17.59 -12.58 11.00
CA GLY A 102 18.96 -13.04 10.72
C GLY A 102 19.49 -12.49 9.40
N SER A 103 19.12 -11.25 9.06
CA SER A 103 19.41 -10.62 7.79
C SER A 103 20.11 -9.26 8.00
N SER A 104 20.36 -8.55 6.90
CA SER A 104 20.98 -7.23 6.93
C SER A 104 19.96 -6.13 6.81
N TRP A 105 20.30 -4.92 7.28
CA TRP A 105 19.45 -3.74 7.13
C TRP A 105 19.09 -3.46 5.66
N PRO A 106 20.05 -3.50 4.70
CA PRO A 106 19.70 -3.30 3.29
C PRO A 106 18.74 -4.34 2.74
N ALA A 107 18.84 -5.61 3.16
CA ALA A 107 17.95 -6.67 2.71
C ALA A 107 16.53 -6.43 3.22
N VAL A 108 16.37 -6.00 4.46
CA VAL A 108 15.06 -5.69 5.04
C VAL A 108 14.47 -4.44 4.40
N LYS A 109 15.29 -3.44 4.11
CA LYS A 109 14.86 -2.23 3.41
C LYS A 109 14.21 -2.56 2.07
N LYS A 110 14.72 -3.58 1.37
CA LYS A 110 14.14 -4.05 0.11
C LYS A 110 12.74 -4.64 0.28
N LEU A 111 12.44 -5.25 1.42
CA LEU A 111 11.09 -5.78 1.69
C LEU A 111 10.04 -4.67 1.73
N GLU A 112 10.44 -3.45 2.07
CA GLU A 112 9.56 -2.28 2.14
C GLU A 112 9.66 -1.40 0.89
N ASN A 113 10.16 -1.94 -0.22
CA ASN A 113 10.29 -1.23 -1.48
C ASN A 113 9.46 -1.94 -2.55
N PRO A 114 8.39 -1.32 -3.10
CA PRO A 114 7.55 -1.95 -4.12
C PRO A 114 8.29 -2.35 -5.40
N ARG A 115 9.45 -1.73 -5.67
CA ARG A 115 10.27 -2.04 -6.86
C ARG A 115 11.05 -3.34 -6.71
N HIS A 116 11.17 -3.85 -5.49
CA HIS A 116 11.86 -5.11 -5.19
C HIS A 116 10.83 -6.12 -4.73
N SER A 117 10.32 -6.93 -5.65
CA SER A 117 9.30 -7.93 -5.31
C SER A 117 9.89 -9.01 -4.42
N PRO A 118 9.48 -9.09 -3.15
CA PRO A 118 9.94 -10.16 -2.27
C PRO A 118 9.31 -11.48 -2.69
N THR A 119 9.95 -12.59 -2.33
CA THR A 119 9.32 -13.89 -2.49
C THR A 119 8.22 -14.07 -1.44
N ILE A 120 7.28 -14.96 -1.71
CA ILE A 120 6.23 -15.32 -0.75
C ILE A 120 6.88 -15.79 0.56
N LYS A 121 7.95 -16.59 0.46
CA LYS A 121 8.66 -17.11 1.63
C LYS A 121 9.27 -15.99 2.48
N GLN A 122 9.84 -14.96 1.84
CA GLN A 122 10.36 -13.80 2.55
C GLN A 122 9.25 -13.04 3.28
N LEU A 123 8.09 -12.88 2.65
CA LEU A 123 6.92 -12.24 3.28
C LEU A 123 6.39 -13.05 4.45
N GLU A 124 6.30 -14.39 4.31
CA GLU A 124 5.88 -15.26 5.40
C GLU A 124 6.80 -15.13 6.61
N ARG A 125 8.10 -15.10 6.38
CA ARG A 125 9.08 -14.96 7.45
C ARG A 125 9.00 -13.60 8.14
N ALA A 126 8.84 -12.53 7.36
CA ALA A 126 8.67 -11.18 7.91
C ALA A 126 7.41 -11.11 8.77
N ALA A 127 6.30 -11.63 8.26
CA ALA A 127 5.05 -11.67 9.01
C ALA A 127 5.21 -12.44 10.32
N ALA A 128 5.85 -13.59 10.30
CA ALA A 128 6.04 -14.43 11.47
C ALA A 128 6.82 -13.72 12.58
N VAL A 129 7.93 -13.06 12.24
CA VAL A 129 8.73 -12.35 13.26
C VAL A 129 8.03 -11.09 13.78
N LEU A 130 7.04 -10.59 13.05
CA LEU A 130 6.18 -9.48 13.47
C LEU A 130 4.91 -9.95 14.18
N GLY A 131 4.80 -11.25 14.47
CA GLY A 131 3.66 -11.83 15.19
C GLY A 131 2.40 -11.95 14.35
N LYS A 132 2.55 -12.02 13.01
CA LYS A 132 1.44 -12.07 12.07
C LYS A 132 1.54 -13.29 11.16
N ARG A 133 0.53 -13.46 10.32
CA ARG A 133 0.47 -14.54 9.33
C ARG A 133 0.11 -13.95 7.97
N LEU A 134 0.84 -14.36 6.94
CA LEU A 134 0.52 -13.97 5.56
C LEU A 134 -0.70 -14.77 5.09
N VAL A 135 -1.69 -14.07 4.56
CA VAL A 135 -2.88 -14.66 3.96
C VAL A 135 -3.00 -14.12 2.54
N LEU A 136 -3.20 -15.02 1.58
CA LEU A 136 -3.32 -14.67 0.17
C LEU A 136 -4.71 -15.05 -0.33
N SER A 137 -5.26 -14.19 -1.20
CA SER A 137 -6.54 -14.47 -1.84
C SER A 137 -6.57 -13.88 -3.24
N PHE A 138 -7.39 -14.45 -4.09
CA PHE A 138 -7.76 -13.87 -5.37
C PHE A 138 -9.17 -13.32 -5.23
N ASP A 139 -9.34 -12.05 -5.60
CA ASP A 139 -10.66 -11.41 -5.60
C ASP A 139 -11.19 -11.35 -7.04
N ASN A 140 -12.51 -11.32 -7.17
CA ASN A 140 -13.15 -11.17 -8.49
C ASN A 140 -12.95 -9.79 -9.07
#